data_914874bb42d6206db4ab611322c8aaa0
#
_entry.id   914874bb42d6206db4ab611322c8aaa0
#
_cell.length_a   1.000
_cell.length_b   1.000
_cell.length_c   1.000
_cell.angle_alpha   90.00
_cell.angle_beta   90.00
_cell.angle_gamma   90.00
#
_symmetry.space_group_name_H-M   'P 1'
#
loop_
_entity.id
_entity.type
_entity.pdbx_description
1 polymer ?
#
loop_
_entity_poly.entity_id
_entity_poly.type
_entity_poly.pdbx_seq_one_letter_code
_entity_poly.pdbx_strand_id
1 'polypeptide(L)'
;SWDMSGNTGVLMSYLRWSAAEDMDTLNDNERNNAILNRWESIFEGSINNFDRGVSKSWALDEWSKGAWASPTTSQNETLNESISEIEGRLHFAGEHASNDRGWMQGALFSGLRASTEIKNAN
;
A
#
# COMPACT_ATOMS: atom_id res chain seq x y z
N SER A 1 12.65 2.30 19.98
CA SER A 1 12.31 3.38 20.93
C SER A 1 12.29 4.70 20.19
N TRP A 2 11.16 5.40 20.20
CA TRP A 2 11.07 6.75 19.64
C TRP A 2 11.79 7.68 20.60
N ASP A 3 12.76 8.44 20.10
CA ASP A 3 13.40 9.46 20.92
C ASP A 3 12.41 10.62 21.09
N MET A 4 11.81 10.72 22.28
CA MET A 4 10.88 11.78 22.67
C MET A 4 11.60 13.00 23.24
N SER A 5 12.93 13.01 23.28
CA SER A 5 13.75 14.10 23.83
C SER A 5 14.02 15.25 22.86
N GLY A 6 13.73 15.05 21.58
CA GLY A 6 13.92 16.05 20.53
C GLY A 6 12.73 17.01 20.38
N ASN A 7 13.01 18.22 19.90
CA ASN A 7 11.98 19.21 19.54
C ASN A 7 11.41 18.99 18.12
N THR A 8 11.71 17.85 17.50
CA THR A 8 11.28 17.49 16.14
C THR A 8 10.37 16.27 16.18
N GLY A 9 9.36 16.27 15.35
CA GLY A 9 8.43 15.16 15.17
C GLY A 9 8.21 14.85 13.70
N VAL A 10 7.57 13.71 13.43
CA VAL A 10 7.18 13.30 12.08
C VAL A 10 5.67 13.13 12.04
N LEU A 11 5.02 13.81 11.11
CA LEU A 11 3.62 13.61 10.77
C LEU A 11 3.55 12.85 9.45
N MET A 12 2.69 11.83 9.39
CA MET A 12 2.49 11.02 8.19
C MET A 12 1.04 11.12 7.73
N SER A 13 0.84 11.48 6.46
CA SER A 13 -0.43 11.35 5.77
C SER A 13 -0.42 10.08 4.93
N TYR A 14 -1.38 9.19 5.17
CA TYR A 14 -1.58 7.99 4.40
C TYR A 14 -2.83 8.12 3.54
N LEU A 15 -2.64 8.24 2.23
CA LEU A 15 -3.71 8.49 1.27
C LEU A 15 -3.99 7.25 0.45
N ARG A 16 -5.26 7.04 0.09
CA ARG A 16 -5.73 5.88 -0.67
C ARG A 16 -6.74 6.31 -1.73
N TRP A 17 -6.89 5.50 -2.77
CA TRP A 17 -7.85 5.67 -3.86
C TRP A 17 -7.76 7.06 -4.50
N SER A 18 -8.88 7.71 -4.81
CA SER A 18 -8.92 8.99 -5.47
C SER A 18 -8.09 10.07 -4.80
N ALA A 19 -8.03 10.07 -3.46
CA ALA A 19 -7.18 11.03 -2.75
C ALA A 19 -5.68 10.82 -3.01
N ALA A 20 -5.24 9.60 -3.28
CA ALA A 20 -3.86 9.32 -3.70
C ALA A 20 -3.66 9.69 -5.18
N GLU A 21 -4.62 9.35 -6.04
CA GLU A 21 -4.60 9.71 -7.46
C GLU A 21 -4.53 11.22 -7.68
N ASP A 22 -5.32 12.01 -6.93
CA ASP A 22 -5.26 13.47 -6.97
C ASP A 22 -3.86 13.99 -6.63
N MET A 23 -3.21 13.42 -5.61
CA MET A 23 -1.84 13.80 -5.24
C MET A 23 -0.80 13.38 -6.26
N ASP A 24 -1.03 12.31 -7.00
CA ASP A 24 -0.11 11.83 -8.03
C ASP A 24 -0.03 12.78 -9.26
N THR A 25 -1.00 13.66 -9.43
CA THR A 25 -0.98 14.71 -10.46
C THR A 25 -0.08 15.90 -10.09
N LEU A 26 0.31 16.02 -8.83
CA LEU A 26 1.06 17.15 -8.29
C LEU A 26 2.56 16.85 -8.23
N ASN A 27 3.38 17.89 -8.30
CA ASN A 27 4.80 17.78 -7.96
C ASN A 27 5.02 17.73 -6.43
N ASP A 28 6.24 17.43 -5.99
CA ASP A 28 6.55 17.25 -4.56
C ASP A 28 6.24 18.47 -3.70
N ASN A 29 6.50 19.67 -4.21
CA ASN A 29 6.22 20.92 -3.47
C ASN A 29 4.71 21.14 -3.33
N GLU A 30 3.96 20.88 -4.39
CA GLU A 30 2.50 20.98 -4.39
C GLU A 30 1.87 19.96 -3.44
N ARG A 31 2.36 18.71 -3.45
CA ARG A 31 1.94 17.69 -2.49
C ARG A 31 2.19 18.09 -1.05
N ASN A 32 3.41 18.56 -0.76
CA ASN A 32 3.77 19.01 0.59
C ASN A 32 2.85 20.14 1.04
N ASN A 33 2.61 21.15 0.18
CA ASN A 33 1.73 22.27 0.50
C ASN A 33 0.28 21.81 0.72
N ALA A 34 -0.24 20.92 -0.12
CA ALA A 34 -1.60 20.39 0.02
C ALA A 34 -1.78 19.64 1.36
N ILE A 35 -0.79 18.84 1.74
CA ILE A 35 -0.79 18.12 3.01
C ILE A 35 -0.63 19.07 4.19
N LEU A 36 0.30 20.02 4.12
CA LEU A 36 0.50 21.01 5.18
C LEU A 36 -0.75 21.84 5.46
N ASN A 37 -1.47 22.26 4.43
CA ASN A 37 -2.73 22.98 4.60
C ASN A 37 -3.78 22.14 5.33
N ARG A 38 -3.82 20.82 5.08
CA ARG A 38 -4.71 19.92 5.84
C ARG A 38 -4.25 19.77 7.29
N TRP A 39 -2.94 19.63 7.52
CA TRP A 39 -2.39 19.56 8.86
C TRP A 39 -2.63 20.84 9.66
N GLU A 40 -2.46 22.02 9.04
CA GLU A 40 -2.69 23.31 9.67
C GLU A 40 -4.12 23.45 10.21
N SER A 41 -5.11 22.90 9.51
CA SER A 41 -6.51 22.92 9.96
C SER A 41 -6.78 22.02 11.18
N ILE A 42 -5.88 21.07 11.49
CA ILE A 42 -6.00 20.13 12.61
C ILE A 42 -5.01 20.49 13.73
N PHE A 43 -3.81 20.85 13.35
CA PHE A 43 -2.69 21.19 14.22
C PHE A 43 -2.15 22.58 13.83
N GLU A 44 -2.69 23.63 14.44
CA GLU A 44 -2.27 25.01 14.22
C GLU A 44 -0.76 25.17 14.39
N GLY A 45 -0.12 25.86 13.46
CA GLY A 45 1.32 26.08 13.44
C GLY A 45 2.11 25.02 12.67
N SER A 46 1.44 24.04 12.05
CA SER A 46 2.12 23.01 11.24
C SER A 46 2.93 23.62 10.10
N ILE A 47 2.41 24.64 9.42
CA ILE A 47 3.10 25.32 8.33
C ILE A 47 4.36 26.04 8.84
N ASN A 48 4.26 26.74 9.97
CA ASN A 48 5.36 27.51 10.53
C ASN A 48 6.48 26.63 11.11
N ASN A 49 6.17 25.41 11.48
CA ASN A 49 7.11 24.44 12.05
C ASN A 49 7.54 23.37 11.05
N PHE A 50 7.16 23.50 9.78
CA PHE A 50 7.55 22.57 8.74
C PHE A 50 9.03 22.73 8.36
N ASP A 51 9.79 21.65 8.48
CA ASP A 51 11.17 21.57 8.06
C ASP A 51 11.27 21.01 6.62
N ARG A 52 10.77 19.81 6.42
CA ARG A 52 10.81 19.13 5.11
C ARG A 52 9.76 18.03 5.01
N GLY A 53 9.37 17.72 3.79
CA GLY A 53 8.49 16.59 3.48
C GLY A 53 9.06 15.71 2.38
N VAL A 54 8.72 14.43 2.45
CA VAL A 54 8.96 13.45 1.39
C VAL A 54 7.66 12.74 1.09
N SER A 55 7.44 12.42 -0.17
CA SER A 55 6.28 11.66 -0.59
C SER A 55 6.70 10.43 -1.39
N LYS A 56 5.93 9.35 -1.28
CA LYS A 56 6.08 8.16 -2.11
C LYS A 56 4.72 7.74 -2.62
N SER A 57 4.58 7.71 -3.94
CA SER A 57 3.45 7.05 -4.59
C SER A 57 3.85 5.64 -5.02
N TRP A 58 3.13 4.66 -4.52
CA TRP A 58 3.33 3.26 -4.92
C TRP A 58 2.71 2.97 -6.29
N ALA A 59 1.68 3.72 -6.70
CA ALA A 59 1.07 3.59 -8.03
C ALA A 59 2.01 4.05 -9.15
N LEU A 60 2.81 5.10 -8.90
CA LEU A 60 3.80 5.62 -9.84
C LEU A 60 5.14 4.90 -9.78
N ASP A 61 5.34 4.03 -8.81
CA ASP A 61 6.56 3.22 -8.72
C ASP A 61 6.61 2.21 -9.87
N GLU A 62 7.73 2.17 -10.58
CA GLU A 62 7.90 1.36 -11.79
C GLU A 62 7.64 -0.13 -11.55
N TRP A 63 8.04 -0.63 -10.40
CA TRP A 63 8.01 -2.06 -10.08
C TRP A 63 6.78 -2.46 -9.26
N SER A 64 6.31 -1.58 -8.39
CA SER A 64 5.18 -1.88 -7.50
C SER A 64 3.82 -1.69 -8.18
N LYS A 65 3.65 -0.60 -8.94
CA LYS A 65 2.40 -0.24 -9.63
C LYS A 65 1.16 -0.18 -8.74
N GLY A 66 1.35 -0.16 -7.44
CA GLY A 66 0.30 -0.13 -6.42
C GLY A 66 0.83 -0.61 -5.07
N ALA A 67 0.02 -0.48 -4.03
CA ALA A 67 0.38 -0.85 -2.67
C ALA A 67 -0.15 -2.24 -2.26
N TRP A 68 -1.30 -2.65 -2.81
CA TRP A 68 -1.91 -3.97 -2.58
C TRP A 68 -2.96 -4.25 -3.65
N ALA A 69 -3.39 -5.51 -3.76
CA ALA A 69 -4.47 -5.91 -4.65
C ALA A 69 -5.82 -5.38 -4.15
N SER A 70 -6.53 -4.64 -5.00
CA SER A 70 -7.85 -4.07 -4.71
C SER A 70 -8.83 -4.39 -5.84
N PRO A 71 -9.30 -5.63 -5.97
CA PRO A 71 -10.24 -6.01 -7.01
C PRO A 71 -11.59 -5.31 -6.82
N THR A 72 -12.24 -4.98 -7.93
CA THR A 72 -13.65 -4.56 -7.92
C THR A 72 -14.56 -5.70 -7.48
N THR A 73 -15.82 -5.39 -7.14
CA THR A 73 -16.82 -6.43 -6.79
C THR A 73 -16.93 -7.49 -7.88
N SER A 74 -17.06 -7.08 -9.14
CA SER A 74 -17.15 -8.00 -10.27
C SER A 74 -15.88 -8.85 -10.46
N GLN A 75 -14.69 -8.27 -10.29
CA GLN A 75 -13.44 -9.01 -10.32
C GLN A 75 -13.34 -10.01 -9.17
N ASN A 76 -13.82 -9.65 -7.99
CA ASN A 76 -13.88 -10.57 -6.86
C ASN A 76 -14.75 -11.78 -7.15
N GLU A 77 -15.93 -11.58 -7.75
CA GLU A 77 -16.85 -12.66 -8.12
C GLU A 77 -16.26 -13.61 -9.16
N THR A 78 -15.49 -13.07 -10.11
CA THR A 78 -14.98 -13.86 -11.24
C THR A 78 -13.58 -14.43 -11.04
N LEU A 79 -12.71 -13.75 -10.27
CA LEU A 79 -11.30 -14.12 -10.14
C LEU A 79 -10.94 -14.75 -8.81
N ASN A 80 -11.82 -14.62 -7.79
CA ASN A 80 -11.45 -15.02 -6.43
C ASN A 80 -11.11 -16.51 -6.31
N GLU A 81 -11.80 -17.35 -7.05
CA GLU A 81 -11.57 -18.81 -7.06
C GLU A 81 -10.34 -19.16 -7.91
N SER A 82 -10.17 -18.49 -9.07
CA SER A 82 -9.14 -18.86 -10.06
C SER A 82 -7.77 -18.25 -9.79
N ILE A 83 -7.68 -17.13 -9.07
CA ILE A 83 -6.42 -16.38 -8.89
C ILE A 83 -5.32 -17.18 -8.16
N SER A 84 -5.70 -18.25 -7.47
CA SER A 84 -4.79 -19.13 -6.74
C SER A 84 -4.73 -20.55 -7.31
N GLU A 85 -5.46 -20.84 -8.39
CA GLU A 85 -5.47 -22.17 -9.01
C GLU A 85 -4.11 -22.52 -9.62
N ILE A 86 -3.77 -23.78 -9.52
CA ILE A 86 -2.51 -24.31 -10.08
C ILE A 86 -2.65 -24.46 -11.59
N GLU A 87 -1.72 -23.91 -12.36
CA GLU A 87 -1.64 -24.10 -13.80
C GLU A 87 -0.46 -25.00 -14.16
N GLY A 88 -0.68 -26.28 -14.29
CA GLY A 88 0.36 -27.27 -14.59
C GLY A 88 1.44 -27.30 -13.49
N ARG A 89 2.58 -26.62 -13.74
CA ARG A 89 3.68 -26.51 -12.76
C ARG A 89 3.81 -25.10 -12.17
N LEU A 90 2.87 -24.21 -12.48
CA LEU A 90 2.85 -22.85 -11.95
C LEU A 90 2.00 -22.81 -10.69
N HIS A 91 2.55 -22.22 -9.65
CA HIS A 91 1.91 -22.00 -8.37
C HIS A 91 1.96 -20.52 -8.02
N PHE A 92 0.85 -19.96 -7.56
CA PHE A 92 0.71 -18.53 -7.31
C PHE A 92 0.70 -18.23 -5.82
N ALA A 93 1.53 -17.29 -5.38
CA ALA A 93 1.58 -16.81 -4.01
C ALA A 93 1.73 -15.29 -3.97
N GLY A 94 1.23 -14.70 -2.92
CA GLY A 94 1.20 -13.26 -2.68
C GLY A 94 -0.10 -12.89 -1.96
N GLU A 95 -0.19 -11.68 -1.44
CA GLU A 95 -1.43 -11.23 -0.77
C GLU A 95 -2.63 -11.24 -1.73
N HIS A 96 -2.39 -10.98 -3.03
CA HIS A 96 -3.41 -11.00 -4.08
C HIS A 96 -4.05 -12.40 -4.28
N ALA A 97 -3.28 -13.46 -4.01
CA ALA A 97 -3.72 -14.86 -4.10
C ALA A 97 -4.19 -15.41 -2.73
N SER A 98 -4.73 -14.55 -1.89
CA SER A 98 -5.22 -14.86 -0.55
C SER A 98 -6.58 -14.21 -0.30
N ASN A 99 -7.33 -14.73 0.66
CA ASN A 99 -8.55 -14.09 1.15
C ASN A 99 -8.27 -12.86 2.04
N ASP A 100 -7.05 -12.78 2.60
CA ASP A 100 -6.60 -11.65 3.44
C ASP A 100 -5.77 -10.66 2.61
N ARG A 101 -6.36 -10.12 1.54
CA ARG A 101 -5.69 -9.15 0.66
C ARG A 101 -5.33 -7.87 1.40
N GLY A 102 -4.21 -7.27 1.01
CA GLY A 102 -3.70 -6.05 1.63
C GLY A 102 -2.99 -6.27 2.98
N TRP A 103 -2.83 -7.51 3.40
CA TRP A 103 -2.21 -7.87 4.67
C TRP A 103 -1.01 -8.80 4.49
N MET A 104 0.01 -8.62 5.34
CA MET A 104 1.18 -9.49 5.36
C MET A 104 0.82 -10.95 5.67
N GLN A 105 -0.19 -11.18 6.51
CA GLN A 105 -0.72 -12.50 6.83
C GLN A 105 -1.22 -13.21 5.59
N GLY A 106 -1.95 -12.52 4.71
CA GLY A 106 -2.41 -13.07 3.45
C GLY A 106 -1.26 -13.53 2.56
N ALA A 107 -0.19 -12.74 2.47
CA ALA A 107 1.01 -13.13 1.74
C ALA A 107 1.66 -14.39 2.34
N LEU A 108 1.80 -14.47 3.66
CA LEU A 108 2.37 -15.62 4.35
C LEU A 108 1.52 -16.89 4.16
N PHE A 109 0.20 -16.80 4.31
CA PHE A 109 -0.71 -17.94 4.11
C PHE A 109 -0.68 -18.46 2.68
N SER A 110 -0.68 -17.57 1.70
CA SER A 110 -0.58 -17.97 0.29
C SER A 110 0.75 -18.62 -0.04
N GLY A 111 1.85 -18.14 0.53
CA GLY A 111 3.18 -18.75 0.41
C GLY A 111 3.23 -20.15 1.02
N LEU A 112 2.64 -20.34 2.21
CA LEU A 112 2.54 -21.65 2.85
C LEU A 112 1.69 -22.63 2.03
N ARG A 113 0.56 -22.17 1.49
CA ARG A 113 -0.28 -22.96 0.59
C ARG A 113 0.50 -23.39 -0.64
N ALA A 114 1.09 -22.48 -1.38
CA ALA A 114 1.83 -22.78 -2.61
C ALA A 114 3.02 -23.72 -2.35
N SER A 115 3.74 -23.56 -1.24
CA SER A 115 4.84 -24.46 -0.88
C SER A 115 4.35 -25.88 -0.57
N THR A 116 3.17 -26.00 0.03
CA THR A 116 2.53 -27.29 0.31
C THR A 116 2.05 -27.98 -0.96
N GLU A 117 1.48 -27.22 -1.88
CA GLU A 117 1.07 -27.71 -3.22
C GLU A 117 2.27 -28.30 -3.98
N ILE A 118 3.39 -27.55 -4.03
CA ILE A 118 4.62 -28.00 -4.69
C ILE A 118 5.17 -29.27 -4.05
N LYS A 119 5.18 -29.34 -2.72
CA LYS A 119 5.64 -30.52 -1.99
C LYS A 119 4.80 -31.76 -2.29
N ASN A 120 3.49 -31.59 -2.45
CA ASN A 120 2.57 -32.70 -2.69
C ASN A 120 2.49 -33.11 -4.17
N ALA A 121 2.98 -32.28 -5.09
CA ALA A 121 3.04 -32.55 -6.51
C ALA A 121 4.24 -33.39 -6.94
N ASN A 122 5.21 -33.62 -6.06
CA ASN A 122 6.39 -34.50 -6.23
C ASN A 122 6.19 -35.81 -5.52
#